data_03ed744f0291287e82ba419a46262f8f
#
_entry.id   03ed744f0291287e82ba419a46262f8f
#
_cell.length_a   1.000
_cell.length_b   1.000
_cell.length_c   1.000
_cell.angle_alpha   90.00
_cell.angle_beta   90.00
_cell.angle_gamma   90.00
#
_symmetry.space_group_name_H-M   'P 1'
#
loop_
_entity.id
_entity.type
_entity.pdbx_description
1 polymer ?
#
loop_
_entity_poly.entity_id
_entity_poly.type
_entity_poly.pdbx_seq_one_letter_code
_entity_poly.pdbx_strand_id
1 'polypeptide(L)'
;QELFVSQPAITKHIQELESTYQARLFDRQGSKISLTEAGKLLLEHCGRILEDYKRLEYEMHLLHNEYTGELRLGASTTIAQYVLPPLLASFIKKFPQVNLSLMNGNSREIEAALQEHRIDLGLVEGVFRLPNLKYTTFLEDELVAVIRTGSKLQVGEEITPEELLHIPLVLRERGSGTLDVFERALLQHNIKLSSLQVLMYLGSTESIKLFWNILIVWVLFPFAPLPVNSMPDSCVLSK
;
A
#
# COMPACT_ATOMS: atom_id res chain seq x y z
N GLN A 1 3.62 -8.48 22.95
CA GLN A 1 3.44 -7.67 24.19
C GLN A 1 2.12 -6.89 24.23
N GLU A 2 1.34 -6.94 23.16
CA GLU A 2 0.07 -6.21 23.04
C GLU A 2 -1.08 -6.81 23.86
N LEU A 3 -0.97 -8.07 24.29
CA LEU A 3 -2.07 -8.76 24.97
C LEU A 3 -2.08 -8.59 26.49
N PHE A 4 -1.14 -7.89 27.08
CA PHE A 4 -0.96 -7.74 28.56
C PHE A 4 -1.01 -9.08 29.33
N VAL A 5 -0.68 -10.20 28.65
CA VAL A 5 -0.73 -11.56 29.18
C VAL A 5 0.68 -12.09 29.37
N SER A 6 0.92 -12.81 30.45
CA SER A 6 2.23 -13.42 30.73
C SER A 6 2.53 -14.57 29.74
N GLN A 7 3.82 -14.79 29.45
CA GLN A 7 4.25 -15.90 28.57
C GLN A 7 3.72 -17.29 29.08
N PRO A 8 3.71 -17.62 30.37
CA PRO A 8 3.09 -18.87 30.85
C PRO A 8 1.60 -18.98 30.51
N ALA A 9 0.84 -17.89 30.60
CA ALA A 9 -0.58 -17.88 30.23
C ALA A 9 -0.80 -18.17 28.75
N ILE A 10 0.00 -17.54 27.87
CA ILE A 10 -0.04 -17.81 26.42
C ILE A 10 0.27 -19.29 26.17
N THR A 11 1.33 -19.83 26.81
CA THR A 11 1.70 -21.23 26.64
C THR A 11 0.58 -22.17 27.04
N LYS A 12 -0.11 -21.87 28.15
CA LYS A 12 -1.24 -22.64 28.63
C LYS A 12 -2.41 -22.64 27.64
N HIS A 13 -2.78 -21.46 27.11
CA HIS A 13 -3.85 -21.33 26.11
C HIS A 13 -3.54 -22.09 24.82
N ILE A 14 -2.28 -22.05 24.36
CA ILE A 14 -1.86 -22.82 23.19
C ILE A 14 -2.00 -24.33 23.47
N GLN A 15 -1.54 -24.81 24.62
CA GLN A 15 -1.69 -26.21 24.99
C GLN A 15 -3.16 -26.66 25.11
N GLU A 16 -4.04 -25.80 25.63
CA GLU A 16 -5.48 -26.06 25.71
C GLU A 16 -6.08 -26.18 24.28
N LEU A 17 -5.70 -25.29 23.34
CA LEU A 17 -6.13 -25.39 21.95
C LEU A 17 -5.60 -26.65 21.27
N GLU A 18 -4.32 -27.00 21.45
CA GLU A 18 -3.71 -28.22 20.92
C GLU A 18 -4.38 -29.47 21.46
N SER A 19 -4.75 -29.47 22.75
CA SER A 19 -5.51 -30.54 23.36
C SER A 19 -6.92 -30.64 22.81
N THR A 20 -7.61 -29.50 22.64
CA THR A 20 -8.98 -29.46 22.12
C THR A 20 -9.08 -30.03 20.72
N TYR A 21 -8.14 -29.64 19.85
CA TYR A 21 -8.12 -30.06 18.45
C TYR A 21 -7.28 -31.31 18.19
N GLN A 22 -6.65 -31.87 19.22
CA GLN A 22 -5.75 -33.04 19.13
C GLN A 22 -4.70 -32.90 18.03
N ALA A 23 -4.21 -31.69 17.85
CA ALA A 23 -3.24 -31.32 16.82
C ALA A 23 -2.22 -30.32 17.37
N ARG A 24 -0.95 -30.48 16.99
CA ARG A 24 0.07 -29.45 17.25
C ARG A 24 -0.15 -28.26 16.35
N LEU A 25 -0.16 -27.07 16.93
CA LEU A 25 -0.31 -25.80 16.19
C LEU A 25 1.03 -25.18 15.83
N PHE A 26 2.06 -25.47 16.64
CA PHE A 26 3.40 -24.93 16.46
C PHE A 26 4.44 -26.03 16.35
N ASP A 27 5.37 -25.84 15.41
CA ASP A 27 6.59 -26.64 15.27
C ASP A 27 7.78 -25.87 15.80
N ARG A 28 8.68 -26.57 16.54
CA ARG A 28 9.90 -25.99 17.09
C ARG A 28 11.11 -26.63 16.43
N GLN A 29 11.83 -25.86 15.65
CA GLN A 29 13.11 -26.25 15.07
C GLN A 29 14.23 -25.42 15.71
N GLY A 30 14.81 -25.94 16.79
CA GLY A 30 15.81 -25.20 17.59
C GLY A 30 15.21 -23.97 18.25
N SER A 31 15.72 -22.80 17.94
CA SER A 31 15.24 -21.51 18.44
C SER A 31 14.09 -20.89 17.60
N LYS A 32 13.75 -21.48 16.44
CA LYS A 32 12.68 -20.99 15.58
C LYS A 32 11.37 -21.70 15.88
N ILE A 33 10.29 -20.91 15.91
CA ILE A 33 8.91 -21.38 16.04
C ILE A 33 8.21 -21.09 14.73
N SER A 34 7.56 -22.08 14.13
CA SER A 34 6.73 -21.96 12.93
C SER A 34 5.36 -22.59 13.16
N LEU A 35 4.36 -22.16 12.39
CA LEU A 35 3.04 -22.79 12.41
C LEU A 35 3.08 -24.12 11.66
N THR A 36 2.40 -25.11 12.21
CA THR A 36 2.04 -26.34 11.48
C THR A 36 0.91 -26.06 10.48
N GLU A 37 0.55 -27.04 9.63
CA GLU A 37 -0.63 -26.92 8.76
C GLU A 37 -1.92 -26.74 9.60
N ALA A 38 -2.06 -27.44 10.73
CA ALA A 38 -3.17 -27.25 11.64
C ALA A 38 -3.15 -25.84 12.27
N GLY A 39 -1.95 -25.31 12.59
CA GLY A 39 -1.79 -23.95 13.11
C GLY A 39 -2.17 -22.88 12.10
N LYS A 40 -1.80 -23.04 10.84
CA LYS A 40 -2.19 -22.14 9.75
C LYS A 40 -3.70 -22.14 9.54
N LEU A 41 -4.31 -23.33 9.49
CA LEU A 41 -5.75 -23.47 9.32
C LEU A 41 -6.51 -22.81 10.49
N LEU A 42 -6.08 -23.05 11.73
CA LEU A 42 -6.71 -22.43 12.90
C LEU A 42 -6.56 -20.91 12.88
N LEU A 43 -5.38 -20.38 12.55
CA LEU A 43 -5.13 -18.95 12.47
C LEU A 43 -6.04 -18.27 11.44
N GLU A 44 -6.20 -18.88 10.26
CA GLU A 44 -7.09 -18.39 9.22
C GLU A 44 -8.55 -18.32 9.69
N HIS A 45 -9.04 -19.39 10.32
CA HIS A 45 -10.41 -19.44 10.84
C HIS A 45 -10.62 -18.47 12.02
N CYS A 46 -9.66 -18.38 12.94
CA CYS A 46 -9.73 -17.43 14.04
C CYS A 46 -9.75 -15.98 13.52
N GLY A 47 -8.97 -15.68 12.49
CA GLY A 47 -9.00 -14.37 11.83
C GLY A 47 -10.40 -14.02 11.33
N ARG A 48 -11.05 -14.93 10.60
CA ARG A 48 -12.43 -14.74 10.10
C ARG A 48 -13.45 -14.54 11.23
N ILE A 49 -13.38 -15.34 12.28
CA ILE A 49 -14.29 -15.22 13.43
C ILE A 49 -14.14 -13.86 14.12
N LEU A 50 -12.91 -13.40 14.29
CA LEU A 50 -12.64 -12.08 14.89
C LEU A 50 -13.12 -10.93 13.99
N GLU A 51 -13.02 -11.08 12.68
CA GLU A 51 -13.58 -10.11 11.71
C GLU A 51 -15.11 -10.07 11.77
N ASP A 52 -15.76 -11.23 11.77
CA ASP A 52 -17.21 -11.33 11.89
C ASP A 52 -17.72 -10.75 13.21
N TYR A 53 -16.97 -10.95 14.31
CA TYR A 53 -17.29 -10.35 15.61
C TYR A 53 -17.19 -8.81 15.55
N LYS A 54 -16.12 -8.26 15.00
CA LYS A 54 -15.97 -6.81 14.82
C LYS A 54 -17.07 -6.23 13.92
N ARG A 55 -17.42 -6.96 12.87
CA ARG A 55 -18.50 -6.58 11.97
C ARG A 55 -19.85 -6.53 12.69
N LEU A 56 -20.15 -7.53 13.53
CA LEU A 56 -21.36 -7.54 14.36
C LEU A 56 -21.40 -6.34 15.31
N GLU A 57 -20.31 -6.04 16.01
CA GLU A 57 -20.21 -4.84 16.87
C GLU A 57 -20.50 -3.57 16.06
N TYR A 58 -19.87 -3.41 14.91
CA TYR A 58 -20.09 -2.27 14.02
C TYR A 58 -21.55 -2.17 13.56
N GLU A 59 -22.17 -3.27 13.10
CA GLU A 59 -23.57 -3.30 12.68
C GLU A 59 -24.52 -2.95 13.83
N MET A 60 -24.22 -3.40 15.06
CA MET A 60 -25.00 -3.04 16.26
C MET A 60 -24.87 -1.55 16.59
N HIS A 61 -23.68 -0.95 16.47
CA HIS A 61 -23.49 0.50 16.65
C HIS A 61 -24.22 1.32 15.57
N LEU A 62 -24.25 0.84 14.34
CA LEU A 62 -25.01 1.48 13.25
C LEU A 62 -26.51 1.60 13.56
N LEU A 63 -27.10 0.61 14.25
CA LEU A 63 -28.50 0.66 14.65
C LEU A 63 -28.81 1.84 15.61
N HIS A 64 -27.78 2.31 16.31
CA HIS A 64 -27.88 3.47 17.21
C HIS A 64 -27.35 4.77 16.58
N ASN A 65 -27.03 4.79 15.27
CA ASN A 65 -26.37 5.90 14.58
C ASN A 65 -25.04 6.32 15.21
N GLU A 66 -24.36 5.41 15.89
CA GLU A 66 -23.05 5.62 16.51
C GLU A 66 -21.96 5.10 15.58
N TYR A 67 -21.26 6.01 14.92
CA TYR A 67 -20.07 5.69 14.13
C TYR A 67 -18.85 5.71 15.07
N THR A 68 -18.58 4.58 15.72
CA THR A 68 -17.43 4.39 16.64
C THR A 68 -16.57 3.24 16.16
N GLY A 69 -15.34 3.16 16.66
CA GLY A 69 -14.43 2.05 16.39
C GLY A 69 -13.10 2.50 15.82
N GLU A 70 -12.37 1.58 15.23
CA GLU A 70 -11.05 1.83 14.63
C GLU A 70 -11.11 1.58 13.12
N LEU A 71 -10.51 2.47 12.34
CA LEU A 71 -10.28 2.30 10.91
C LEU A 71 -8.78 2.40 10.63
N ARG A 72 -8.17 1.28 10.24
CA ARG A 72 -6.76 1.18 9.89
C ARG A 72 -6.62 1.27 8.38
N LEU A 73 -6.18 2.43 7.90
CA LEU A 73 -5.92 2.66 6.49
C LEU A 73 -4.46 2.35 6.16
N GLY A 74 -4.23 1.90 4.92
CA GLY A 74 -2.92 1.88 4.30
C GLY A 74 -2.95 2.65 3.00
N ALA A 75 -1.89 3.37 2.67
CA ALA A 75 -1.81 4.05 1.39
C ALA A 75 -0.40 4.06 0.82
N SER A 76 -0.32 3.99 -0.52
CA SER A 76 0.94 4.25 -1.21
C SER A 76 1.45 5.65 -0.89
N THR A 77 2.77 5.82 -0.96
CA THR A 77 3.44 7.06 -0.56
C THR A 77 2.82 8.30 -1.22
N THR A 78 2.55 8.22 -2.53
CA THR A 78 1.94 9.34 -3.28
C THR A 78 0.52 9.64 -2.80
N ILE A 79 -0.31 8.61 -2.67
CA ILE A 79 -1.70 8.77 -2.21
C ILE A 79 -1.75 9.32 -0.79
N ALA A 80 -0.89 8.80 0.11
CA ALA A 80 -0.81 9.25 1.50
C ALA A 80 -0.39 10.70 1.63
N GLN A 81 0.49 11.18 0.73
CA GLN A 81 1.03 12.54 0.79
C GLN A 81 0.14 13.57 0.10
N TYR A 82 -0.46 13.23 -1.03
CA TYR A 82 -1.11 14.24 -1.88
C TYR A 82 -2.64 14.12 -1.96
N VAL A 83 -3.19 12.91 -1.79
CA VAL A 83 -4.62 12.67 -1.98
C VAL A 83 -5.36 12.59 -0.64
N LEU A 84 -4.84 11.82 0.30
CA LEU A 84 -5.56 11.52 1.54
C LEU A 84 -5.69 12.69 2.53
N PRO A 85 -4.74 13.61 2.73
CA PRO A 85 -4.82 14.58 3.82
C PRO A 85 -6.13 15.38 3.88
N PRO A 86 -6.64 15.97 2.80
CA PRO A 86 -7.91 16.69 2.83
C PRO A 86 -9.11 15.76 3.09
N LEU A 87 -9.07 14.52 2.58
CA LEU A 87 -10.14 13.54 2.79
C LEU A 87 -10.19 13.08 4.24
N LEU A 88 -9.02 12.78 4.84
CA LEU A 88 -8.91 12.38 6.24
C LEU A 88 -9.34 13.51 7.18
N ALA A 89 -8.97 14.75 6.89
CA ALA A 89 -9.41 15.91 7.67
C ALA A 89 -10.95 16.05 7.64
N SER A 90 -11.57 15.81 6.50
CA SER A 90 -13.02 15.83 6.35
C SER A 90 -13.69 14.64 7.06
N PHE A 91 -13.09 13.46 6.97
CA PHE A 91 -13.57 12.25 7.63
C PHE A 91 -13.57 12.42 9.16
N ILE A 92 -12.47 12.88 9.75
CA ILE A 92 -12.35 13.09 11.21
C ILE A 92 -13.40 14.10 11.72
N LYS A 93 -13.66 15.16 10.94
CA LYS A 93 -14.72 16.13 11.29
C LYS A 93 -16.12 15.50 11.28
N LYS A 94 -16.37 14.60 10.35
CA LYS A 94 -17.68 13.94 10.20
C LYS A 94 -17.88 12.79 11.19
N PHE A 95 -16.82 12.08 11.54
CA PHE A 95 -16.83 10.89 12.39
C PHE A 95 -15.81 11.01 13.52
N PRO A 96 -16.01 11.92 14.48
CA PRO A 96 -15.00 12.24 15.52
C PRO A 96 -14.76 11.11 16.52
N GLN A 97 -15.65 10.11 16.56
CA GLN A 97 -15.52 8.95 17.48
C GLN A 97 -14.83 7.74 16.81
N VAL A 98 -14.44 7.85 15.53
CA VAL A 98 -13.69 6.80 14.84
C VAL A 98 -12.19 7.07 15.02
N ASN A 99 -11.49 6.11 15.61
CA ASN A 99 -10.03 6.12 15.70
C ASN A 99 -9.46 5.77 14.33
N LEU A 100 -8.79 6.74 13.71
CA LEU A 100 -8.20 6.59 12.39
C LEU A 100 -6.69 6.43 12.50
N SER A 101 -6.14 5.39 11.90
CA SER A 101 -4.70 5.21 11.71
C SER A 101 -4.35 5.09 10.23
N LEU A 102 -3.19 5.60 9.84
CA LEU A 102 -2.70 5.54 8.46
C LEU A 102 -1.30 4.93 8.43
N MET A 103 -1.18 3.78 7.77
CA MET A 103 0.09 3.18 7.39
C MET A 103 0.52 3.71 6.03
N ASN A 104 1.75 4.20 5.93
CA ASN A 104 2.37 4.63 4.68
C ASN A 104 3.43 3.62 4.24
N GLY A 105 3.45 3.28 2.94
CA GLY A 105 4.42 2.36 2.33
C GLY A 105 4.33 2.40 0.81
N ASN A 106 5.04 1.53 0.12
CA ASN A 106 4.81 1.34 -1.32
C ASN A 106 3.61 0.42 -1.57
N SER A 107 3.15 0.33 -2.82
CA SER A 107 1.94 -0.43 -3.15
C SER A 107 2.01 -1.88 -2.69
N ARG A 108 3.16 -2.57 -2.84
CA ARG A 108 3.34 -3.96 -2.40
C ARG A 108 3.30 -4.12 -0.87
N GLU A 109 3.86 -3.16 -0.14
CA GLU A 109 3.83 -3.17 1.33
C GLU A 109 2.40 -2.98 1.85
N ILE A 110 1.61 -2.13 1.19
CA ILE A 110 0.21 -1.92 1.54
C ILE A 110 -0.64 -3.16 1.21
N GLU A 111 -0.42 -3.78 0.05
CA GLU A 111 -1.07 -5.03 -0.31
C GLU A 111 -0.75 -6.17 0.67
N ALA A 112 0.52 -6.30 1.07
CA ALA A 112 0.94 -7.27 2.08
C ALA A 112 0.30 -6.97 3.45
N ALA A 113 0.26 -5.71 3.88
CA ALA A 113 -0.37 -5.31 5.13
C ALA A 113 -1.87 -5.64 5.17
N LEU A 114 -2.56 -5.51 4.03
CA LEU A 114 -3.97 -5.89 3.90
C LEU A 114 -4.16 -7.40 4.00
N GLN A 115 -3.30 -8.21 3.35
CA GLN A 115 -3.32 -9.66 3.44
C GLN A 115 -3.04 -10.18 4.87
N GLU A 116 -2.14 -9.50 5.58
CA GLU A 116 -1.76 -9.79 6.96
C GLU A 116 -2.74 -9.23 8.00
N HIS A 117 -3.87 -8.63 7.58
CA HIS A 117 -4.88 -8.01 8.44
C HIS A 117 -4.33 -6.88 9.34
N ARG A 118 -3.22 -6.25 8.96
CA ARG A 118 -2.66 -5.09 9.66
C ARG A 118 -3.42 -3.80 9.36
N ILE A 119 -4.09 -3.74 8.21
CA ILE A 119 -4.96 -2.66 7.77
C ILE A 119 -6.31 -3.21 7.29
N ASP A 120 -7.33 -2.38 7.32
CA ASP A 120 -8.70 -2.73 6.92
C ASP A 120 -9.00 -2.33 5.47
N LEU A 121 -8.36 -1.25 5.00
CA LEU A 121 -8.52 -0.71 3.66
C LEU A 121 -7.17 -0.18 3.16
N GLY A 122 -6.81 -0.53 1.92
CA GLY A 122 -5.59 -0.07 1.26
C GLY A 122 -5.91 0.81 0.03
N LEU A 123 -5.15 1.87 -0.16
CA LEU A 123 -5.17 2.69 -1.37
C LEU A 123 -3.81 2.60 -2.05
N VAL A 124 -3.78 2.07 -3.26
CA VAL A 124 -2.54 1.83 -3.99
C VAL A 124 -2.62 2.34 -5.42
N GLU A 125 -1.46 2.67 -5.97
CA GLU A 125 -1.25 2.91 -7.38
C GLU A 125 -0.75 1.63 -8.05
N GLY A 126 -0.82 1.61 -9.38
CA GLY A 126 -0.22 0.55 -10.17
C GLY A 126 -1.24 -0.32 -10.88
N VAL A 127 -0.71 -1.20 -11.71
CA VAL A 127 -1.48 -2.09 -12.60
C VAL A 127 -1.47 -3.55 -12.15
N PHE A 128 -0.61 -3.89 -11.20
CA PHE A 128 -0.54 -5.23 -10.64
C PHE A 128 -1.78 -5.49 -9.77
N ARG A 129 -2.27 -6.72 -9.79
CA ARG A 129 -3.46 -7.13 -9.02
C ARG A 129 -3.20 -8.50 -8.41
N LEU A 130 -3.29 -8.61 -7.10
CA LEU A 130 -3.24 -9.88 -6.39
C LEU A 130 -4.62 -10.58 -6.50
N PRO A 131 -4.67 -11.88 -6.78
CA PRO A 131 -5.93 -12.59 -7.05
C PRO A 131 -6.86 -12.70 -5.83
N ASN A 132 -6.32 -12.57 -4.64
CA ASN A 132 -7.04 -12.67 -3.36
C ASN A 132 -7.44 -11.31 -2.76
N LEU A 133 -7.22 -10.21 -3.48
CA LEU A 133 -7.67 -8.88 -3.09
C LEU A 133 -8.70 -8.35 -4.09
N LYS A 134 -9.71 -7.67 -3.56
CA LYS A 134 -10.67 -6.94 -4.39
C LYS A 134 -10.18 -5.52 -4.63
N TYR A 135 -10.12 -5.13 -5.89
CA TYR A 135 -9.72 -3.78 -6.29
C TYR A 135 -10.91 -3.02 -6.87
N THR A 136 -11.10 -1.80 -6.40
CA THR A 136 -12.08 -0.86 -6.93
C THR A 136 -11.37 0.41 -7.33
N THR A 137 -11.62 0.91 -8.53
CA THR A 137 -11.02 2.15 -9.02
C THR A 137 -11.53 3.34 -8.18
N PHE A 138 -10.63 4.25 -7.81
CA PHE A 138 -10.93 5.40 -6.96
C PHE A 138 -10.60 6.75 -7.63
N LEU A 139 -9.44 6.88 -8.31
CA LEU A 139 -8.96 8.12 -8.95
C LEU A 139 -8.10 7.76 -10.18
N GLU A 140 -8.15 8.46 -11.29
CA GLU A 140 -7.20 8.34 -12.39
C GLU A 140 -6.01 9.28 -12.16
N ASP A 141 -4.84 8.83 -12.56
CA ASP A 141 -3.60 9.58 -12.45
C ASP A 141 -2.75 9.39 -13.70
N GLU A 142 -1.92 10.38 -14.01
CA GLU A 142 -1.05 10.40 -15.18
C GLU A 142 0.42 10.50 -14.73
N LEU A 143 1.29 9.70 -15.34
CA LEU A 143 2.73 9.84 -15.17
C LEU A 143 3.28 10.83 -16.17
N VAL A 144 3.93 11.87 -15.68
CA VAL A 144 4.59 12.88 -16.50
C VAL A 144 6.10 12.84 -16.28
N ALA A 145 6.84 13.01 -17.38
CA ALA A 145 8.28 13.21 -17.32
C ALA A 145 8.57 14.67 -16.98
N VAL A 146 9.42 14.91 -16.00
CA VAL A 146 9.76 16.25 -15.53
C VAL A 146 11.26 16.48 -15.61
N ILE A 147 11.65 17.67 -16.05
CA ILE A 147 13.03 18.12 -16.17
C ILE A 147 13.18 19.49 -15.51
N ARG A 148 14.36 19.77 -14.96
CA ARG A 148 14.65 21.08 -14.37
C ARG A 148 14.67 22.17 -15.45
N THR A 149 14.00 23.29 -15.20
CA THR A 149 14.05 24.48 -16.04
C THR A 149 15.51 24.95 -16.22
N GLY A 150 15.91 25.20 -17.48
CA GLY A 150 17.28 25.62 -17.81
C GLY A 150 18.28 24.46 -17.97
N SER A 151 17.79 23.21 -17.98
CA SER A 151 18.59 22.07 -18.38
C SER A 151 19.12 22.24 -19.83
N LYS A 152 20.36 21.78 -20.06
CA LYS A 152 20.95 21.73 -21.41
C LYS A 152 20.39 20.59 -22.27
N LEU A 153 19.60 19.71 -21.68
CA LEU A 153 18.84 18.69 -22.39
C LEU A 153 17.69 19.39 -23.13
N GLN A 154 17.96 19.83 -24.37
CA GLN A 154 16.92 20.29 -25.25
C GLN A 154 16.17 19.06 -25.78
N VAL A 155 15.09 18.76 -25.15
CA VAL A 155 14.13 17.77 -25.64
C VAL A 155 12.92 18.56 -26.10
N GLY A 156 12.30 18.11 -27.18
CA GLY A 156 11.04 18.68 -27.64
C GLY A 156 9.92 18.57 -26.59
N GLU A 157 8.72 18.95 -26.93
CA GLU A 157 7.56 18.85 -26.05
C GLU A 157 7.20 17.39 -25.72
N GLU A 158 7.69 16.43 -26.49
CA GLU A 158 7.47 14.99 -26.33
C GLU A 158 8.81 14.24 -26.33
N ILE A 159 8.90 13.18 -25.53
CA ILE A 159 10.04 12.27 -25.48
C ILE A 159 9.62 10.95 -26.12
N THR A 160 10.41 10.50 -27.09
CA THR A 160 10.19 9.18 -27.67
C THR A 160 10.72 8.06 -26.77
N PRO A 161 10.16 6.84 -26.86
CA PRO A 161 10.67 5.70 -26.12
C PRO A 161 12.16 5.41 -26.36
N GLU A 162 12.67 5.66 -27.57
CA GLU A 162 14.08 5.48 -27.95
C GLU A 162 14.99 6.51 -27.26
N GLU A 163 14.55 7.73 -27.09
CA GLU A 163 15.30 8.79 -26.40
C GLU A 163 15.48 8.46 -24.91
N LEU A 164 14.50 7.76 -24.30
CA LEU A 164 14.60 7.34 -22.90
C LEU A 164 15.81 6.43 -22.63
N LEU A 165 16.30 5.68 -23.61
CA LEU A 165 17.49 4.82 -23.50
C LEU A 165 18.77 5.61 -23.22
N HIS A 166 18.79 6.89 -23.60
CA HIS A 166 19.99 7.74 -23.52
C HIS A 166 19.91 8.83 -22.44
N ILE A 167 18.80 8.87 -21.71
CA ILE A 167 18.54 9.88 -20.69
C ILE A 167 18.82 9.29 -19.30
N PRO A 168 19.58 9.97 -18.44
CA PRO A 168 19.76 9.54 -17.05
C PRO A 168 18.47 9.76 -16.25
N LEU A 169 18.00 8.73 -15.62
CA LEU A 169 16.72 8.69 -14.90
C LEU A 169 16.91 8.47 -13.39
N VAL A 170 16.06 9.12 -12.61
CA VAL A 170 15.82 8.76 -11.21
C VAL A 170 14.39 8.25 -11.10
N LEU A 171 14.23 7.07 -10.54
CA LEU A 171 12.97 6.35 -10.51
C LEU A 171 12.55 6.05 -9.06
N ARG A 172 11.30 5.66 -8.91
CA ARG A 172 10.79 5.11 -7.65
C ARG A 172 11.35 3.70 -7.43
N GLU A 173 11.37 3.33 -6.17
CA GLU A 173 11.83 2.01 -5.72
C GLU A 173 10.97 0.86 -6.27
N ARG A 174 11.53 -0.35 -6.24
CA ARG A 174 10.79 -1.57 -6.60
C ARG A 174 9.65 -1.81 -5.62
N GLY A 175 8.47 -2.14 -6.16
CA GLY A 175 7.25 -2.30 -5.38
C GLY A 175 6.38 -1.04 -5.34
N SER A 176 6.86 0.11 -5.84
CA SER A 176 6.00 1.28 -6.04
C SER A 176 5.11 1.10 -7.27
N GLY A 177 3.85 1.51 -7.14
CA GLY A 177 2.91 1.50 -8.27
C GLY A 177 3.34 2.40 -9.43
N THR A 178 3.97 3.53 -9.14
CA THR A 178 4.55 4.43 -10.14
C THR A 178 5.58 3.72 -11.04
N LEU A 179 6.49 2.94 -10.43
CA LEU A 179 7.48 2.17 -11.20
C LEU A 179 6.81 1.06 -12.02
N ASP A 180 5.83 0.36 -11.44
CA ASP A 180 5.09 -0.72 -12.11
C ASP A 180 4.34 -0.19 -13.36
N VAL A 181 3.71 0.98 -13.28
CA VAL A 181 3.04 1.65 -14.41
C VAL A 181 4.05 2.01 -15.50
N PHE A 182 5.17 2.60 -15.12
CA PHE A 182 6.23 2.96 -16.06
C PHE A 182 6.85 1.74 -16.74
N GLU A 183 7.18 0.71 -15.99
CA GLU A 183 7.73 -0.55 -16.54
C GLU A 183 6.75 -1.18 -17.54
N ARG A 184 5.46 -1.17 -17.24
CA ARG A 184 4.44 -1.66 -18.17
C ARG A 184 4.36 -0.83 -19.46
N ALA A 185 4.43 0.50 -19.36
CA ALA A 185 4.46 1.36 -20.53
C ALA A 185 5.69 1.09 -21.43
N LEU A 186 6.87 0.93 -20.82
CA LEU A 186 8.09 0.55 -21.55
C LEU A 186 7.95 -0.79 -22.29
N LEU A 187 7.34 -1.79 -21.64
CA LEU A 187 7.13 -3.11 -22.25
C LEU A 187 6.22 -3.05 -23.48
N GLN A 188 5.26 -2.11 -23.56
CA GLN A 188 4.44 -1.90 -24.75
C GLN A 188 5.28 -1.44 -25.95
N HIS A 189 6.42 -0.79 -25.70
CA HIS A 189 7.39 -0.38 -26.72
C HIS A 189 8.59 -1.34 -26.84
N ASN A 190 8.48 -2.58 -26.28
CA ASN A 190 9.57 -3.57 -26.25
C ASN A 190 10.86 -3.10 -25.56
N ILE A 191 10.78 -2.13 -24.66
CA ILE A 191 11.88 -1.62 -23.87
C ILE A 191 11.86 -2.29 -22.49
N LYS A 192 13.01 -2.78 -22.04
CA LYS A 192 13.16 -3.31 -20.69
C LYS A 192 13.70 -2.24 -19.76
N LEU A 193 13.24 -2.21 -18.51
CA LEU A 193 13.75 -1.30 -17.48
C LEU A 193 15.28 -1.39 -17.32
N SER A 194 15.86 -2.59 -17.50
CA SER A 194 17.31 -2.82 -17.46
C SER A 194 18.11 -2.18 -18.60
N SER A 195 17.45 -1.71 -19.66
CA SER A 195 18.08 -1.01 -20.78
C SER A 195 18.22 0.49 -20.54
N LEU A 196 17.56 1.03 -19.51
CA LEU A 196 17.59 2.45 -19.19
C LEU A 196 18.81 2.82 -18.33
N GLN A 197 19.24 4.08 -18.44
CA GLN A 197 20.28 4.65 -17.61
C GLN A 197 19.72 5.12 -16.27
N VAL A 198 19.42 4.18 -15.37
CA VAL A 198 18.90 4.50 -14.04
C VAL A 198 20.05 4.85 -13.09
N LEU A 199 20.11 6.11 -12.66
CA LEU A 199 21.11 6.60 -11.72
C LEU A 199 20.82 6.15 -10.29
N MET A 200 19.54 6.20 -9.89
CA MET A 200 19.11 5.92 -8.52
C MET A 200 17.64 5.55 -8.45
N TYR A 201 17.29 4.76 -7.43
CA TYR A 201 15.93 4.51 -7.01
C TYR A 201 15.68 5.19 -5.66
N LEU A 202 14.58 5.92 -5.52
CA LEU A 202 14.20 6.64 -4.31
C LEU A 202 12.82 6.21 -3.80
N GLY A 203 12.69 6.11 -2.48
CA GLY A 203 11.52 5.57 -1.79
C GLY A 203 10.31 6.51 -1.70
N SER A 204 10.39 7.74 -2.24
CA SER A 204 9.25 8.65 -2.25
C SER A 204 9.35 9.69 -3.36
N THR A 205 8.21 10.19 -3.79
CA THR A 205 8.10 11.30 -4.75
C THR A 205 8.75 12.57 -4.20
N GLU A 206 8.64 12.85 -2.90
CA GLU A 206 9.29 14.00 -2.27
C GLU A 206 10.82 13.90 -2.27
N SER A 207 11.37 12.70 -2.02
CA SER A 207 12.81 12.48 -2.12
C SER A 207 13.31 12.73 -3.55
N ILE A 208 12.54 12.33 -4.56
CA ILE A 208 12.85 12.59 -5.96
C ILE A 208 12.82 14.09 -6.26
N LYS A 209 11.81 14.83 -5.79
CA LYS A 209 11.71 16.29 -5.97
C LYS A 209 12.90 17.02 -5.34
N LEU A 210 13.31 16.63 -4.15
CA LEU A 210 14.47 17.21 -3.48
C LEU A 210 15.77 16.90 -4.24
N PHE A 211 15.94 15.66 -4.69
CA PHE A 211 17.09 15.24 -5.49
C PHE A 211 17.15 16.00 -6.81
N TRP A 212 16.03 16.16 -7.49
CA TRP A 212 15.91 16.89 -8.76
C TRP A 212 16.32 18.37 -8.66
N ASN A 213 16.12 19.01 -7.52
CA ASN A 213 16.60 20.37 -7.29
C ASN A 213 18.13 20.50 -7.31
N ILE A 214 18.85 19.39 -7.08
CA ILE A 214 20.31 19.35 -6.97
C ILE A 214 20.97 18.90 -8.28
N LEU A 215 20.39 17.91 -8.96
CA LEU A 215 20.94 17.33 -10.20
C LEU A 215 19.94 17.45 -11.36
N ILE A 216 20.49 17.60 -12.59
CA ILE A 216 19.70 17.64 -13.81
C ILE A 216 19.44 16.20 -14.27
N VAL A 217 18.29 15.65 -13.91
CA VAL A 217 17.85 14.30 -14.29
C VAL A 217 16.38 14.33 -14.67
N TRP A 218 15.95 13.35 -15.45
CA TRP A 218 14.54 13.14 -15.73
C TRP A 218 13.89 12.34 -14.63
N VAL A 219 12.66 12.73 -14.28
CA VAL A 219 11.89 12.11 -13.23
C VAL A 219 10.47 11.89 -13.70
N LEU A 220 9.91 10.75 -13.36
CA LEU A 220 8.50 10.45 -13.59
C LEU A 220 7.72 10.80 -12.33
N PHE A 221 6.79 11.73 -12.47
CA PHE A 221 5.87 12.11 -11.40
C PHE A 221 4.45 11.67 -11.72
N PRO A 222 3.72 11.15 -10.75
CA PRO A 222 2.28 11.11 -10.82
C PRO A 222 1.77 12.56 -10.78
N PHE A 223 1.03 12.94 -11.81
CA PHE A 223 0.41 14.24 -11.92
C PHE A 223 -1.07 14.12 -11.56
N ALA A 224 -1.42 14.38 -10.30
CA ALA A 224 -2.80 14.62 -9.92
C ALA A 224 -3.03 16.12 -9.84
N PRO A 225 -3.58 16.77 -10.86
CA PRO A 225 -4.17 18.09 -10.68
C PRO A 225 -5.46 17.87 -9.90
N LEU A 226 -5.47 18.22 -8.62
CA LEU A 226 -6.70 18.29 -7.86
C LEU A 226 -7.41 19.62 -8.13
N PRO A 227 -8.46 19.64 -8.94
CA PRO A 227 -9.59 20.49 -8.68
C PRO A 227 -10.61 19.71 -7.86
N VAL A 228 -11.07 20.30 -6.79
CA VAL A 228 -11.96 19.74 -5.78
C VAL A 228 -13.33 19.27 -6.33
N ASN A 229 -13.58 19.36 -7.63
CA ASN A 229 -14.91 19.17 -8.23
C ASN A 229 -15.02 18.19 -9.41
N SER A 230 -14.00 17.43 -9.74
CA SER A 230 -14.14 16.41 -10.80
C SER A 230 -13.30 15.17 -10.46
N MET A 231 -13.94 14.12 -9.96
CA MET A 231 -13.32 12.82 -9.74
C MET A 231 -13.70 11.86 -10.85
N PRO A 232 -12.74 11.21 -11.50
CA PRO A 232 -12.84 9.78 -11.79
C PRO A 232 -11.58 8.97 -11.48
N ASP A 233 -11.85 7.81 -11.06
CA ASP A 233 -11.21 6.47 -11.09
C ASP A 233 -9.76 6.23 -10.65
N SER A 234 -9.49 6.02 -9.37
CA SER A 234 -8.33 5.30 -8.83
C SER A 234 -8.72 4.13 -7.92
N CYS A 235 -7.81 3.22 -7.64
CA CYS A 235 -8.12 1.94 -6.99
C CYS A 235 -8.17 1.99 -5.47
N VAL A 236 -9.30 1.60 -4.90
CA VAL A 236 -9.45 1.28 -3.47
C VAL A 236 -9.40 -0.23 -3.29
N LEU A 237 -8.60 -0.69 -2.33
CA LEU A 237 -8.50 -2.08 -1.95
C LEU A 237 -9.43 -2.36 -0.78
N SER A 238 -10.34 -3.32 -0.96
CA SER A 238 -11.09 -3.95 0.13
C SER A 238 -11.00 -5.47 -0.01
N LYS A 239 -11.15 -6.19 1.09
CA LYS A 239 -11.29 -7.65 1.09
C LYS A 239 -12.61 -8.09 0.52
#